data_a64eb66d53422c7778515696303f3ad6
#
_entry.id   a64eb66d53422c7778515696303f3ad6
#
_cell.length_a   1.000
_cell.length_b   1.000
_cell.length_c   1.000
_cell.angle_alpha   90.00
_cell.angle_beta   90.00
_cell.angle_gamma   90.00
#
_symmetry.space_group_name_H-M   'P 1'
#
loop_
_entity.id
_entity.type
_entity.pdbx_description
1 polymer ?
#
loop_
_entity_poly.entity_id
_entity_poly.type
_entity_poly.pdbx_seq_one_letter_code
_entity_poly.pdbx_strand_id
1 'polypeptide(L)'
;TATSPGGSTLFGAKDIDNLKVFNDVITLGGVGNFPATDLNKVLAGKKVSCSPSIGLNTENVNGYASPTDLKTLFELVYLYFTAPRMDEEAYTSFENRMIAQLKNLELNPMVAFSDTLTKAIYDNNPRAARITADDFRQISYPRIMEMYKERFADASDFVFTFVGNIDTDS
;
A
#
# COMPACT_ATOMS: atom_id res chain seq x y z
N THR A 1 12.35 -9.88 -2.71
CA THR A 1 10.90 -9.82 -2.92
C THR A 1 10.25 -11.00 -2.22
N ALA A 2 9.13 -10.80 -1.54
CA ALA A 2 8.23 -11.84 -1.10
C ALA A 2 6.92 -11.71 -1.89
N THR A 3 6.36 -12.83 -2.36
CA THR A 3 5.14 -12.84 -3.19
C THR A 3 4.22 -13.97 -2.76
N SER A 4 2.93 -13.67 -2.61
CA SER A 4 1.86 -14.63 -2.37
C SER A 4 0.78 -14.50 -3.44
N PRO A 5 0.13 -15.59 -3.89
CA PRO A 5 -1.04 -15.50 -4.75
C PRO A 5 -2.25 -14.97 -3.97
N GLY A 6 -3.04 -14.11 -4.63
CA GLY A 6 -4.22 -13.49 -4.01
C GLY A 6 -4.61 -12.18 -4.69
N GLY A 7 -4.32 -11.07 -4.07
CA GLY A 7 -4.48 -9.74 -4.65
C GLY A 7 -5.88 -9.15 -4.49
N SER A 8 -6.08 -8.01 -5.14
CA SER A 8 -7.31 -7.22 -5.05
C SER A 8 -8.54 -7.94 -5.62
N THR A 9 -8.36 -8.99 -6.43
CA THR A 9 -9.46 -9.79 -6.99
C THR A 9 -10.21 -10.63 -5.94
N LEU A 10 -9.60 -10.88 -4.78
CA LEU A 10 -10.24 -11.61 -3.68
C LEU A 10 -11.29 -10.78 -2.93
N PHE A 11 -11.31 -9.47 -3.13
CA PHE A 11 -12.23 -8.56 -2.45
C PHE A 11 -13.45 -8.21 -3.30
N GLY A 12 -14.60 -8.13 -2.65
CA GLY A 12 -15.87 -7.82 -3.30
C GLY A 12 -16.05 -6.35 -3.68
N ALA A 13 -17.18 -6.06 -4.30
CA ALA A 13 -17.50 -4.73 -4.82
C ALA A 13 -17.46 -3.61 -3.76
N LYS A 14 -17.80 -3.93 -2.52
CA LYS A 14 -17.83 -2.97 -1.38
C LYS A 14 -16.44 -2.44 -0.99
N ASP A 15 -15.40 -3.17 -1.34
CA ASP A 15 -14.01 -2.82 -0.95
C ASP A 15 -13.23 -2.16 -2.11
N ILE A 16 -13.86 -1.94 -3.28
CA ILE A 16 -13.16 -1.44 -4.48
C ILE A 16 -12.49 -0.09 -4.22
N ASP A 17 -13.16 0.86 -3.57
CA ASP A 17 -12.59 2.18 -3.32
C ASP A 17 -11.49 2.13 -2.25
N ASN A 18 -11.62 1.29 -1.24
CA ASN A 18 -10.55 1.00 -0.30
C ASN A 18 -9.29 0.45 -1.02
N LEU A 19 -9.47 -0.44 -2.00
CA LEU A 19 -8.38 -1.04 -2.78
C LEU A 19 -7.64 -0.02 -3.66
N LYS A 20 -8.32 0.99 -4.19
CA LYS A 20 -7.71 2.04 -5.02
C LYS A 20 -6.64 2.86 -4.28
N VAL A 21 -6.75 2.95 -2.97
CA VAL A 21 -5.81 3.70 -2.11
C VAL A 21 -5.04 2.81 -1.13
N PHE A 22 -5.27 1.52 -1.19
CA PHE A 22 -4.69 0.54 -0.26
C PHE A 22 -3.18 0.71 -0.10
N ASN A 23 -2.45 0.70 -1.21
CA ASN A 23 -0.99 0.77 -1.20
C ASN A 23 -0.43 2.09 -0.65
N ASP A 24 -1.19 3.18 -0.77
CA ASP A 24 -0.80 4.48 -0.24
C ASP A 24 -1.05 4.59 1.27
N VAL A 25 -2.07 3.88 1.76
CA VAL A 25 -2.58 4.02 3.13
C VAL A 25 -1.91 3.09 4.13
N ILE A 26 -1.60 1.85 3.73
CA ILE A 26 -1.10 0.81 4.64
C ILE A 26 0.22 1.15 5.34
N THR A 27 1.02 2.05 4.78
CA THR A 27 2.32 2.45 5.33
C THR A 27 2.29 3.79 6.07
N LEU A 28 1.17 4.51 6.08
CA LEU A 28 1.04 5.84 6.68
C LEU A 28 1.35 5.85 8.18
N GLY A 29 0.94 4.80 8.90
CA GLY A 29 1.13 4.70 10.33
C GLY A 29 2.54 4.37 10.77
N GLY A 30 3.37 3.89 9.85
CA GLY A 30 4.67 3.28 10.20
C GLY A 30 4.56 1.83 10.62
N VAL A 31 5.49 1.32 11.42
CA VAL A 31 5.54 -0.07 11.86
C VAL A 31 5.98 -0.18 13.33
N GLY A 32 5.46 -1.18 14.03
CA GLY A 32 5.81 -1.43 15.43
C GLY A 32 5.63 -0.20 16.33
N ASN A 33 6.68 0.18 17.01
CA ASN A 33 6.72 1.37 17.87
C ASN A 33 7.16 2.65 17.12
N PHE A 34 7.42 2.56 15.82
CA PHE A 34 7.92 3.67 15.03
C PHE A 34 6.81 4.29 14.16
N PRO A 35 6.31 5.50 14.51
CA PRO A 35 5.56 6.32 13.55
C PRO A 35 6.36 6.51 12.26
N ALA A 36 5.70 6.72 11.13
CA ALA A 36 6.39 6.86 9.84
C ALA A 36 7.48 7.95 9.84
N THR A 37 7.27 9.05 10.55
CA THR A 37 8.24 10.14 10.70
C THR A 37 9.50 9.70 11.46
N ASP A 38 9.35 8.90 12.51
CA ASP A 38 10.47 8.41 13.32
C ASP A 38 11.17 7.24 12.62
N LEU A 39 10.42 6.38 11.93
CA LEU A 39 10.99 5.34 11.07
C LEU A 39 11.93 5.96 10.03
N ASN A 40 11.51 7.04 9.36
CA ASN A 40 12.36 7.76 8.41
C ASN A 40 13.63 8.32 9.05
N LYS A 41 13.58 8.80 10.29
CA LYS A 41 14.77 9.26 11.02
C LYS A 41 15.73 8.11 11.36
N VAL A 42 15.20 6.97 11.80
CA VAL A 42 15.98 5.76 12.12
C VAL A 42 16.65 5.18 10.88
N LEU A 43 15.99 5.30 9.73
CA LEU A 43 16.51 4.83 8.44
C LEU A 43 17.41 5.87 7.74
N ALA A 44 17.51 7.09 8.27
CA ALA A 44 18.36 8.13 7.69
C ALA A 44 19.82 7.66 7.62
N GLY A 45 20.42 7.78 6.42
CA GLY A 45 21.78 7.32 6.16
C GLY A 45 21.91 5.84 5.83
N LYS A 46 20.88 5.03 5.99
CA LYS A 46 20.84 3.63 5.55
C LYS A 46 20.37 3.53 4.10
N LYS A 47 20.92 2.56 3.38
CA LYS A 47 20.47 2.21 2.02
C LYS A 47 19.54 0.99 2.11
N VAL A 48 18.33 1.22 2.60
CA VAL A 48 17.32 0.18 2.80
C VAL A 48 15.94 0.72 2.46
N SER A 49 15.12 -0.10 1.85
CA SER A 49 13.69 0.15 1.66
C SER A 49 12.92 -1.15 1.75
N CYS A 50 11.71 -1.09 2.26
CA CYS A 50 10.78 -2.19 2.30
C CYS A 50 9.36 -1.64 2.20
N SER A 51 8.54 -2.22 1.32
CA SER A 51 7.13 -1.83 1.20
C SER A 51 6.26 -3.02 0.83
N PRO A 52 5.19 -3.27 1.59
CA PRO A 52 4.12 -4.17 1.19
C PRO A 52 3.25 -3.52 0.11
N SER A 53 2.63 -4.34 -0.72
CA SER A 53 1.66 -3.88 -1.73
C SER A 53 0.71 -5.00 -2.13
N ILE A 54 -0.51 -4.64 -2.53
CA ILE A 54 -1.45 -5.54 -3.15
C ILE A 54 -1.50 -5.24 -4.65
N GLY A 55 -1.33 -6.28 -5.46
CA GLY A 55 -1.53 -6.24 -6.90
C GLY A 55 -2.91 -6.73 -7.29
N LEU A 56 -3.12 -7.03 -8.57
CA LEU A 56 -4.37 -7.59 -9.03
C LEU A 56 -4.57 -9.02 -8.51
N ASN A 57 -3.57 -9.88 -8.67
CA ASN A 57 -3.61 -11.31 -8.35
C ASN A 57 -2.53 -11.75 -7.35
N THR A 58 -1.81 -10.82 -6.75
CA THR A 58 -0.72 -11.12 -5.81
C THR A 58 -0.63 -10.11 -4.69
N GLU A 59 -0.17 -10.54 -3.53
CA GLU A 59 0.41 -9.70 -2.50
C GLU A 59 1.93 -9.74 -2.63
N ASN A 60 2.57 -8.59 -2.39
CA ASN A 60 4.02 -8.49 -2.52
C ASN A 60 4.60 -7.69 -1.35
N VAL A 61 5.79 -8.09 -0.91
CA VAL A 61 6.65 -7.26 -0.09
C VAL A 61 7.97 -7.09 -0.83
N ASN A 62 8.19 -5.89 -1.33
CA ASN A 62 9.39 -5.54 -2.07
C ASN A 62 10.38 -4.85 -1.16
N GLY A 63 11.65 -5.27 -1.24
CA GLY A 63 12.69 -4.68 -0.44
C GLY A 63 14.01 -4.58 -1.18
N TYR A 64 14.82 -3.61 -0.75
CA TYR A 64 16.18 -3.40 -1.18
C TYR A 64 17.03 -3.02 0.02
N ALA A 65 18.27 -3.53 0.05
CA ALA A 65 19.26 -3.10 1.03
C ALA A 65 20.68 -3.15 0.44
N SER A 66 21.58 -2.30 0.96
CA SER A 66 23.01 -2.54 0.82
C SER A 66 23.41 -3.78 1.65
N PRO A 67 24.53 -4.44 1.34
CA PRO A 67 25.01 -5.57 2.15
C PRO A 67 25.15 -5.23 3.63
N THR A 68 25.53 -4.01 3.97
CA THR A 68 25.68 -3.52 5.36
C THR A 68 24.34 -3.29 6.07
N ASP A 69 23.25 -3.09 5.32
CA ASP A 69 21.93 -2.77 5.85
C ASP A 69 20.96 -3.97 5.76
N LEU A 70 21.44 -5.14 5.35
CA LEU A 70 20.62 -6.32 5.13
C LEU A 70 19.83 -6.72 6.40
N LYS A 71 20.45 -6.64 7.57
CA LYS A 71 19.77 -6.88 8.84
C LYS A 71 18.58 -5.96 9.03
N THR A 72 18.74 -4.66 8.74
CA THR A 72 17.63 -3.69 8.83
C THR A 72 16.50 -4.02 7.86
N LEU A 73 16.81 -4.54 6.67
CA LEU A 73 15.79 -5.02 5.73
C LEU A 73 14.96 -6.16 6.33
N PHE A 74 15.60 -7.16 6.94
CA PHE A 74 14.87 -8.26 7.57
C PHE A 74 14.04 -7.79 8.78
N GLU A 75 14.55 -6.86 9.58
CA GLU A 75 13.80 -6.24 10.67
C GLU A 75 12.56 -5.51 10.16
N LEU A 76 12.65 -4.76 9.04
CA LEU A 76 11.52 -4.10 8.41
C LEU A 76 10.50 -5.11 7.86
N VAL A 77 10.95 -6.14 7.16
CA VAL A 77 10.09 -7.22 6.66
C VAL A 77 9.32 -7.85 7.82
N TYR A 78 10.01 -8.23 8.89
CA TYR A 78 9.38 -8.79 10.09
C TYR A 78 8.31 -7.87 10.66
N LEU A 79 8.59 -6.56 10.80
CA LEU A 79 7.64 -5.58 11.35
C LEU A 79 6.42 -5.38 10.43
N TYR A 80 6.60 -5.40 9.12
CA TYR A 80 5.47 -5.30 8.19
C TYR A 80 4.52 -6.50 8.29
N PHE A 81 5.02 -7.69 8.56
CA PHE A 81 4.16 -8.87 8.77
C PHE A 81 3.53 -8.91 10.15
N THR A 82 4.23 -8.48 11.21
CA THR A 82 3.82 -8.75 12.59
C THR A 82 3.23 -7.55 13.31
N ALA A 83 3.60 -6.33 12.92
CA ALA A 83 3.29 -5.12 13.67
C ALA A 83 2.96 -3.90 12.77
N PRO A 84 2.00 -4.04 11.80
CA PRO A 84 1.52 -2.89 11.05
C PRO A 84 0.83 -1.91 12.00
N ARG A 85 1.14 -0.61 11.85
CA ARG A 85 0.65 0.43 12.75
C ARG A 85 -0.40 1.28 12.08
N MET A 86 -1.45 1.65 12.82
CA MET A 86 -2.41 2.69 12.44
C MET A 86 -2.00 4.04 13.02
N ASP A 87 -2.27 5.11 12.27
CA ASP A 87 -2.09 6.49 12.74
C ASP A 87 -3.19 7.37 12.12
N GLU A 88 -4.20 7.67 12.93
CA GLU A 88 -5.39 8.42 12.49
C GLU A 88 -5.06 9.87 12.08
N GLU A 89 -4.06 10.50 12.72
CA GLU A 89 -3.65 11.86 12.37
C GLU A 89 -2.94 11.88 11.01
N ALA A 90 -2.07 10.91 10.77
CA ALA A 90 -1.40 10.74 9.48
C ALA A 90 -2.43 10.45 8.37
N TYR A 91 -3.42 9.60 8.63
CA TYR A 91 -4.49 9.30 7.69
C TYR A 91 -5.35 10.54 7.41
N THR A 92 -5.80 11.27 8.42
CA THR A 92 -6.60 12.50 8.25
C THR A 92 -5.85 13.54 7.42
N SER A 93 -4.55 13.69 7.66
CA SER A 93 -3.70 14.60 6.86
C SER A 93 -3.58 14.16 5.41
N PHE A 94 -3.44 12.86 5.17
CA PHE A 94 -3.43 12.26 3.84
C PHE A 94 -4.78 12.45 3.13
N GLU A 95 -5.88 12.13 3.80
CA GLU A 95 -7.25 12.27 3.28
C GLU A 95 -7.54 13.71 2.83
N ASN A 96 -7.28 14.69 3.69
CA ASN A 96 -7.52 16.10 3.38
C ASN A 96 -6.72 16.55 2.14
N ARG A 97 -5.46 16.15 2.03
CA ARG A 97 -4.62 16.44 0.88
C ARG A 97 -5.15 15.78 -0.39
N MET A 98 -5.54 14.50 -0.32
CA MET A 98 -6.06 13.75 -1.46
C MET A 98 -7.40 14.31 -1.95
N ILE A 99 -8.32 14.63 -1.05
CA ILE A 99 -9.59 15.26 -1.41
C ILE A 99 -9.37 16.60 -2.12
N ALA A 100 -8.44 17.42 -1.64
CA ALA A 100 -8.11 18.69 -2.29
C ALA A 100 -7.52 18.49 -3.70
N GLN A 101 -6.62 17.51 -3.85
CA GLN A 101 -6.05 17.17 -5.17
C GLN A 101 -7.10 16.63 -6.12
N LEU A 102 -7.98 15.74 -5.68
CA LEU A 102 -9.05 15.17 -6.50
C LEU A 102 -10.05 16.24 -6.95
N LYS A 103 -10.45 17.15 -6.06
CA LYS A 103 -11.31 18.29 -6.44
C LYS A 103 -10.68 19.16 -7.52
N ASN A 104 -9.38 19.47 -7.41
CA ASN A 104 -8.69 20.23 -8.45
C ASN A 104 -8.61 19.46 -9.77
N LEU A 105 -8.39 18.15 -9.69
CA LEU A 105 -8.34 17.28 -10.87
C LEU A 105 -9.69 17.21 -11.59
N GLU A 106 -10.79 17.19 -10.85
CA GLU A 106 -12.16 17.15 -11.37
C GLU A 106 -12.55 18.42 -12.15
N LEU A 107 -11.87 19.52 -11.93
CA LEU A 107 -12.07 20.76 -12.70
C LEU A 107 -11.42 20.72 -14.09
N ASN A 108 -10.59 19.72 -14.37
CA ASN A 108 -9.90 19.62 -15.65
C ASN A 108 -10.80 18.94 -16.71
N PRO A 109 -11.13 19.62 -17.82
CA PRO A 109 -11.98 19.06 -18.88
C PRO A 109 -11.43 17.76 -19.51
N MET A 110 -10.10 17.62 -19.60
CA MET A 110 -9.48 16.41 -20.12
C MET A 110 -9.69 15.20 -19.19
N VAL A 111 -9.76 15.43 -17.89
CA VAL A 111 -10.08 14.38 -16.92
C VAL A 111 -11.54 13.95 -17.07
N ALA A 112 -12.47 14.90 -17.19
CA ALA A 112 -13.88 14.60 -17.43
C ALA A 112 -14.09 13.79 -18.74
N PHE A 113 -13.35 14.15 -19.80
CA PHE A 113 -13.35 13.39 -21.05
C PHE A 113 -12.81 11.96 -20.83
N SER A 114 -11.65 11.82 -20.18
CA SER A 114 -11.03 10.52 -19.90
C SER A 114 -11.93 9.63 -19.04
N ASP A 115 -12.57 10.19 -18.01
CA ASP A 115 -13.51 9.47 -17.16
C ASP A 115 -14.73 8.96 -17.95
N THR A 116 -15.25 9.80 -18.85
CA THR A 116 -16.37 9.42 -19.75
C THR A 116 -15.95 8.30 -20.71
N LEU A 117 -14.77 8.40 -21.29
CA LEU A 117 -14.23 7.39 -22.18
C LEU A 117 -14.01 6.05 -21.45
N THR A 118 -13.45 6.10 -20.24
CA THR A 118 -13.24 4.91 -19.40
C THR A 118 -14.58 4.24 -19.07
N LYS A 119 -15.60 5.02 -18.69
CA LYS A 119 -16.94 4.46 -18.45
C LYS A 119 -17.51 3.77 -19.69
N ALA A 120 -17.34 4.36 -20.88
CA ALA A 120 -17.83 3.78 -22.13
C ALA A 120 -17.07 2.48 -22.52
N ILE A 121 -15.74 2.46 -22.37
CA ILE A 121 -14.91 1.31 -22.72
C ILE A 121 -15.15 0.13 -21.77
N TYR A 122 -15.28 0.40 -20.47
CA TYR A 122 -15.36 -0.62 -19.43
C TYR A 122 -16.79 -0.87 -18.92
N ASP A 123 -17.81 -0.42 -19.63
CA ASP A 123 -19.23 -0.61 -19.27
C ASP A 123 -19.51 -0.20 -17.81
N ASN A 124 -19.04 0.98 -17.41
CA ASN A 124 -19.15 1.51 -16.05
C ASN A 124 -18.56 0.59 -14.95
N ASN A 125 -17.61 -0.27 -15.27
CA ASN A 125 -16.96 -1.13 -14.27
C ASN A 125 -16.29 -0.27 -13.18
N PRO A 126 -16.71 -0.41 -11.90
CA PRO A 126 -16.16 0.42 -10.82
C PRO A 126 -14.67 0.19 -10.56
N ARG A 127 -14.12 -0.98 -10.94
CA ARG A 127 -12.69 -1.26 -10.82
C ARG A 127 -11.85 -0.47 -11.82
N ALA A 128 -12.41 -0.08 -12.97
CA ALA A 128 -11.74 0.72 -13.97
C ALA A 128 -11.90 2.22 -13.72
N ALA A 129 -12.93 2.63 -12.98
CA ALA A 129 -13.21 4.02 -12.68
C ALA A 129 -12.13 4.63 -11.78
N ARG A 130 -11.74 5.89 -12.06
CA ARG A 130 -10.93 6.70 -11.17
C ARG A 130 -11.71 7.00 -9.88
N ILE A 131 -11.02 7.08 -8.76
CA ILE A 131 -11.61 7.56 -7.51
C ILE A 131 -11.91 9.06 -7.61
N THR A 132 -13.08 9.47 -7.14
CA THR A 132 -13.49 10.88 -7.03
C THR A 132 -13.28 11.40 -5.60
N ALA A 133 -13.38 12.73 -5.41
CA ALA A 133 -13.31 13.31 -4.06
C ALA A 133 -14.46 12.82 -3.16
N ASP A 134 -15.62 12.51 -3.74
CA ASP A 134 -16.76 12.00 -2.97
C ASP A 134 -16.62 10.53 -2.64
N ASP A 135 -16.08 9.70 -3.56
CA ASP A 135 -15.74 8.30 -3.28
C ASP A 135 -14.67 8.22 -2.20
N PHE A 136 -13.68 9.12 -2.21
CA PHE A 136 -12.60 9.14 -1.23
C PHE A 136 -13.11 9.32 0.20
N ARG A 137 -14.18 10.07 0.42
CA ARG A 137 -14.82 10.23 1.73
C ARG A 137 -15.51 8.96 2.26
N GLN A 138 -15.73 7.96 1.40
CA GLN A 138 -16.32 6.67 1.79
C GLN A 138 -15.26 5.64 2.18
N ILE A 139 -13.97 5.97 2.03
CA ILE A 139 -12.86 5.09 2.37
C ILE A 139 -12.81 4.89 3.88
N SER A 140 -12.61 3.64 4.28
CA SER A 140 -12.47 3.26 5.67
C SER A 140 -11.04 2.82 5.98
N TYR A 141 -10.27 3.66 6.68
CA TYR A 141 -8.92 3.32 7.13
C TYR A 141 -8.88 2.04 7.99
N PRO A 142 -9.77 1.86 8.98
CA PRO A 142 -9.84 0.60 9.71
C PRO A 142 -10.04 -0.61 8.79
N ARG A 143 -10.95 -0.50 7.79
CA ARG A 143 -11.19 -1.61 6.85
C ARG A 143 -9.96 -1.93 6.00
N ILE A 144 -9.24 -0.91 5.53
CA ILE A 144 -7.98 -1.12 4.79
C ILE A 144 -6.98 -1.89 5.66
N MET A 145 -6.84 -1.55 6.93
CA MET A 145 -5.92 -2.23 7.85
C MET A 145 -6.39 -3.65 8.22
N GLU A 146 -7.69 -3.91 8.25
CA GLU A 146 -8.23 -5.28 8.33
C GLU A 146 -7.85 -6.09 7.09
N MET A 147 -8.11 -5.55 5.89
CA MET A 147 -7.73 -6.18 4.62
C MET A 147 -6.23 -6.47 4.55
N TYR A 148 -5.40 -5.55 5.06
CA TYR A 148 -3.97 -5.77 5.18
C TYR A 148 -3.66 -6.98 6.06
N LYS A 149 -4.24 -7.04 7.25
CA LYS A 149 -4.06 -8.17 8.17
C LYS A 149 -4.57 -9.49 7.57
N GLU A 150 -5.72 -9.47 6.89
CA GLU A 150 -6.26 -10.65 6.20
C GLU A 150 -5.28 -11.24 5.18
N ARG A 151 -4.46 -10.40 4.52
CA ARG A 151 -3.58 -10.83 3.42
C ARG A 151 -2.11 -11.01 3.82
N PHE A 152 -1.66 -10.34 4.88
CA PHE A 152 -0.25 -10.33 5.31
C PHE A 152 -0.02 -10.97 6.69
N ALA A 153 -1.04 -11.58 7.32
CA ALA A 153 -0.90 -12.14 8.66
C ALA A 153 -0.01 -13.39 8.70
N ASP A 154 0.04 -14.15 7.62
CA ASP A 154 0.82 -15.39 7.55
C ASP A 154 1.95 -15.26 6.51
N ALA A 155 3.18 -15.16 7.01
CA ALA A 155 4.37 -15.10 6.17
C ALA A 155 4.66 -16.44 5.45
N SER A 156 4.08 -17.55 5.90
CA SER A 156 4.27 -18.87 5.27
C SER A 156 3.56 -18.99 3.92
N ASP A 157 2.58 -18.12 3.66
CA ASP A 157 1.90 -18.02 2.35
C ASP A 157 2.79 -17.39 1.27
N PHE A 158 3.92 -16.79 1.67
CA PHE A 158 4.78 -16.03 0.77
C PHE A 158 6.02 -16.84 0.34
N VAL A 159 6.33 -16.75 -0.95
CA VAL A 159 7.62 -17.20 -1.51
C VAL A 159 8.61 -16.04 -1.44
N PHE A 160 9.64 -16.21 -0.62
CA PHE A 160 10.72 -15.23 -0.45
C PHE A 160 11.83 -15.49 -1.47
N THR A 161 12.11 -14.48 -2.31
CA THR A 161 13.18 -14.51 -3.30
C THR A 161 14.22 -13.45 -2.99
N PHE A 162 15.45 -13.87 -2.75
CA PHE A 162 16.59 -12.99 -2.52
C PHE A 162 17.54 -13.06 -3.71
N VAL A 163 17.94 -11.87 -4.21
CA VAL A 163 18.90 -11.75 -5.32
C VAL A 163 19.97 -10.75 -4.92
N GLY A 164 21.21 -11.19 -4.89
CA GLY A 164 22.35 -10.33 -4.52
C GLY A 164 23.53 -11.11 -3.97
N ASN A 165 24.51 -10.36 -3.46
CA ASN A 165 25.66 -10.93 -2.77
C ASN A 165 25.28 -11.19 -1.31
N ILE A 166 24.71 -12.36 -1.04
CA ILE A 166 24.24 -12.81 0.28
C ILE A 166 25.04 -14.03 0.70
N ASP A 167 25.56 -14.03 1.91
CA ASP A 167 26.12 -15.23 2.54
C ASP A 167 24.95 -16.07 3.07
N THR A 168 24.79 -17.27 2.53
CA THR A 168 23.71 -18.19 2.90
C THR A 168 23.95 -18.94 4.20
N ASP A 169 25.18 -18.88 4.73
CA ASP A 169 25.62 -19.62 5.92
C ASP A 169 25.71 -18.73 7.19
N SER A 170 25.30 -17.46 7.09
CA SER A 170 25.36 -16.47 8.18
C SER A 170 24.00 -16.18 8.80
#